data_8733da1c381623c1d3cb8785688be98b
#
_entry.id   8733da1c381623c1d3cb8785688be98b
#
_cell.length_a   1.000
_cell.length_b   1.000
_cell.length_c   1.000
_cell.angle_alpha   90.00
_cell.angle_beta   90.00
_cell.angle_gamma   90.00
#
_symmetry.space_group_name_H-M   'P 1'
#
loop_
_entity.id
_entity.type
_entity.pdbx_description
1 polymer ?
#
loop_
_entity_poly.entity_id
_entity_poly.type
_entity_poly.pdbx_seq_one_letter_code
_entity_poly.pdbx_strand_id
1 'polypeptide(L)'
;MLATWFVGDSFLGKNAMDIGYFLKLMTEKNASDMFLTTGAPVYIKIEGKLYPLGNTGLPPGMVKKIAYSLMDEGQVPQFERDLELNMAIALADTGRFRVNVFKQRGEVGMVIRAIRSRIPSIEELNLPQVLKDVIMTPRGLVLVVGSTGSGKSTSLA
;
A
#
# COMPACT_ATOMS: atom_id res chain seq x y z
N MET A 1 22.88 -9.84 8.53
CA MET A 1 23.22 -8.43 8.59
C MET A 1 21.94 -7.66 8.31
N LEU A 2 21.24 -7.20 9.35
CA LEU A 2 19.97 -6.48 9.25
C LEU A 2 20.30 -5.06 8.79
N ALA A 3 19.97 -4.72 7.55
CA ALA A 3 20.09 -3.37 7.04
C ALA A 3 19.04 -2.49 7.73
N THR A 4 19.44 -1.75 8.74
CA THR A 4 18.66 -0.69 9.36
C THR A 4 18.68 0.49 8.38
N TRP A 5 17.59 0.69 7.66
CA TRP A 5 17.45 1.81 6.73
C TRP A 5 17.21 3.09 7.54
N PHE A 6 18.27 3.82 7.81
CA PHE A 6 18.21 5.13 8.43
C PHE A 6 17.66 6.15 7.42
N VAL A 7 16.37 6.49 7.54
CA VAL A 7 15.88 7.78 7.08
C VAL A 7 16.18 8.74 8.22
N GLY A 8 17.09 9.68 8.00
CA GLY A 8 17.58 10.54 9.08
C GLY A 8 16.47 11.29 9.82
N ASP A 9 16.66 11.51 11.12
CA ASP A 9 15.74 12.21 12.05
C ASP A 9 15.37 13.67 11.64
N SER A 10 15.93 14.18 10.53
CA SER A 10 15.66 15.54 10.05
C SER A 10 14.30 15.73 9.37
N PHE A 11 13.52 14.64 9.14
CA PHE A 11 12.22 14.71 8.45
C PHE A 11 11.04 15.14 9.34
N LEU A 12 11.22 15.21 10.65
CA LEU A 12 10.17 15.69 11.59
C LEU A 12 10.21 17.21 11.83
N GLY A 13 11.10 17.91 11.14
CA GLY A 13 11.30 19.37 11.29
C GLY A 13 10.73 20.17 10.13
N LYS A 14 9.63 20.88 10.38
CA LYS A 14 9.14 22.12 9.73
C LYS A 14 8.08 22.07 8.63
N ASN A 15 7.64 20.94 8.06
CA ASN A 15 6.41 20.93 7.25
C ASN A 15 5.74 19.56 7.32
N ALA A 16 4.40 19.52 7.10
CA ALA A 16 3.60 18.32 7.07
C ALA A 16 4.36 17.20 6.32
N MET A 17 4.49 16.04 6.96
CA MET A 17 5.16 14.86 6.40
C MET A 17 4.75 14.69 4.92
N ASP A 18 5.70 14.86 4.00
CA ASP A 18 5.42 14.75 2.57
C ASP A 18 5.09 13.30 2.22
N ILE A 19 3.80 13.01 2.14
CA ILE A 19 3.34 11.66 1.79
C ILE A 19 3.87 11.23 0.40
N GLY A 20 4.08 12.18 -0.52
CA GLY A 20 4.61 11.91 -1.84
C GLY A 20 6.00 11.27 -1.78
N TYR A 21 6.86 11.70 -0.86
CA TYR A 21 8.15 11.07 -0.62
C TYR A 21 8.00 9.60 -0.20
N PHE A 22 7.09 9.31 0.72
CA PHE A 22 6.86 7.94 1.19
C PHE A 22 6.27 7.04 0.10
N LEU A 23 5.40 7.59 -0.76
CA LEU A 23 4.85 6.85 -1.90
C LEU A 23 5.93 6.50 -2.94
N LYS A 24 6.84 7.43 -3.21
CA LYS A 24 8.01 7.17 -4.06
C LYS A 24 8.89 6.08 -3.46
N LEU A 25 9.18 6.18 -2.16
CA LEU A 25 9.98 5.18 -1.45
C LEU A 25 9.32 3.79 -1.48
N MET A 26 7.98 3.71 -1.35
CA MET A 26 7.26 2.44 -1.52
C MET A 26 7.51 1.81 -2.89
N THR A 27 7.44 2.63 -3.95
CA THR A 27 7.65 2.16 -5.33
C THR A 27 9.10 1.72 -5.55
N GLU A 28 10.07 2.51 -5.12
CA GLU A 28 11.50 2.21 -5.23
C GLU A 28 11.90 0.93 -4.47
N LYS A 29 11.29 0.69 -3.32
CA LYS A 29 11.55 -0.50 -2.48
C LYS A 29 10.66 -1.69 -2.81
N ASN A 30 9.80 -1.60 -3.83
CA ASN A 30 8.81 -2.64 -4.15
C ASN A 30 7.93 -3.02 -2.94
N ALA A 31 7.64 -2.06 -2.07
CA ALA A 31 6.78 -2.30 -0.91
C ALA A 31 5.33 -2.48 -1.36
N SER A 32 4.65 -3.47 -0.80
CA SER A 32 3.24 -3.74 -1.08
C SER A 32 2.30 -2.83 -0.30
N ASP A 33 2.62 -2.58 0.96
CA ASP A 33 1.77 -1.82 1.86
C ASP A 33 2.63 -0.87 2.73
N MET A 34 2.02 0.24 3.15
CA MET A 34 2.55 1.16 4.15
C MET A 34 1.52 1.35 5.26
N PHE A 35 1.98 1.44 6.48
CA PHE A 35 1.15 1.56 7.67
C PHE A 35 1.53 2.81 8.45
N LEU A 36 0.54 3.66 8.70
CA LEU A 36 0.68 4.86 9.52
C LEU A 36 -0.25 4.74 10.72
N THR A 37 0.34 4.70 11.91
CA THR A 37 -0.40 4.56 13.17
C THR A 37 0.20 5.50 14.21
N THR A 38 -0.65 6.19 14.96
CA THR A 38 -0.22 7.07 16.07
C THR A 38 0.61 6.29 17.09
N GLY A 39 1.71 6.87 17.52
CA GLY A 39 2.62 6.29 18.52
C GLY A 39 3.62 5.26 17.97
N ALA A 40 3.51 4.90 16.69
CA ALA A 40 4.45 3.99 16.03
C ALA A 40 5.17 4.69 14.86
N PRO A 41 6.39 4.25 14.48
CA PRO A 41 7.01 4.68 13.24
C PRO A 41 6.16 4.29 12.03
N VAL A 42 6.40 4.93 10.89
CA VAL A 42 5.85 4.47 9.63
C VAL A 42 6.47 3.12 9.28
N TYR A 43 5.65 2.13 8.95
CA TYR A 43 6.11 0.83 8.50
C TYR A 43 5.80 0.62 7.03
N ILE A 44 6.70 -0.04 6.30
CA ILE A 44 6.44 -0.57 4.96
C ILE A 44 6.54 -2.09 4.98
N LYS A 45 5.77 -2.74 4.11
CA LYS A 45 5.79 -4.19 3.94
C LYS A 45 6.47 -4.55 2.63
N ILE A 46 7.56 -5.32 2.70
CA ILE A 46 8.31 -5.81 1.55
C ILE A 46 8.37 -7.34 1.67
N GLU A 47 7.92 -8.05 0.64
CA GLU A 47 7.92 -9.53 0.61
C GLU A 47 7.30 -10.16 1.87
N GLY A 48 6.23 -9.57 2.37
CA GLY A 48 5.50 -10.06 3.54
C GLY A 48 6.08 -9.64 4.89
N LYS A 49 7.27 -9.03 4.95
CA LYS A 49 7.93 -8.56 6.18
C LYS A 49 7.75 -7.07 6.39
N LEU A 50 7.61 -6.66 7.66
CA LEU A 50 7.49 -5.25 8.04
C LEU A 50 8.85 -4.63 8.36
N TYR A 51 9.08 -3.44 7.82
CA TYR A 51 10.29 -2.65 8.06
C TYR A 51 9.90 -1.24 8.51
N PRO A 52 10.46 -0.73 9.62
CA PRO A 52 10.21 0.63 10.04
C PRO A 52 10.97 1.62 9.16
N LEU A 53 10.36 2.76 8.87
CA LEU A 53 10.99 3.92 8.25
C LEU A 53 11.34 4.94 9.35
N GLY A 54 12.50 4.77 9.97
CA GLY A 54 12.93 5.55 11.13
C GLY A 54 12.51 4.93 12.47
N ASN A 55 12.87 5.61 13.56
CA ASN A 55 12.67 5.12 14.93
C ASN A 55 11.64 5.96 15.71
N THR A 56 11.17 7.08 15.14
CA THR A 56 10.29 8.01 15.84
C THR A 56 8.84 7.70 15.55
N GLY A 57 8.04 7.51 16.60
CA GLY A 57 6.59 7.30 16.49
C GLY A 57 5.87 8.56 16.01
N LEU A 58 4.82 8.38 15.21
CA LEU A 58 3.96 9.46 14.74
C LEU A 58 3.20 10.09 15.93
N PRO A 59 3.30 11.41 16.13
CA PRO A 59 2.60 12.07 17.20
C PRO A 59 1.07 12.04 17.02
N PRO A 60 0.29 12.18 18.11
CA PRO A 60 -1.16 12.25 18.04
C PRO A 60 -1.66 13.29 17.03
N GLY A 61 -2.68 12.92 16.24
CA GLY A 61 -3.26 13.78 15.22
C GLY A 61 -2.44 13.93 13.92
N MET A 62 -1.21 13.43 13.85
CA MET A 62 -0.39 13.53 12.62
C MET A 62 -1.01 12.71 11.48
N VAL A 63 -1.40 11.47 11.75
CA VAL A 63 -2.02 10.61 10.74
C VAL A 63 -3.34 11.22 10.24
N LYS A 64 -4.12 11.84 11.14
CA LYS A 64 -5.34 12.59 10.76
C LYS A 64 -5.02 13.71 9.77
N LYS A 65 -3.99 14.52 10.05
CA LYS A 65 -3.57 15.62 9.15
C LYS A 65 -3.16 15.10 7.77
N ILE A 66 -2.39 14.03 7.72
CA ILE A 66 -1.95 13.40 6.47
C ILE A 66 -3.18 12.87 5.71
N ALA A 67 -4.06 12.13 6.38
CA ALA A 67 -5.26 11.58 5.75
C ALA A 67 -6.15 12.67 5.14
N TYR A 68 -6.38 13.76 5.88
CA TYR A 68 -7.21 14.88 5.42
C TYR A 68 -6.57 15.65 4.25
N SER A 69 -5.23 15.71 4.17
CA SER A 69 -4.56 16.32 3.01
C SER A 69 -4.71 15.50 1.71
N LEU A 70 -5.11 14.25 1.81
CA LEU A 70 -5.36 13.36 0.67
C LEU A 70 -6.84 13.29 0.28
N MET A 71 -7.75 13.74 1.15
CA MET A 71 -9.19 13.71 0.96
C MET A 71 -9.67 14.96 0.22
N ASP A 72 -10.70 14.79 -0.61
CA ASP A 72 -11.47 15.90 -1.16
C ASP A 72 -12.52 16.43 -0.17
N GLU A 73 -13.19 17.53 -0.55
CA GLU A 73 -14.19 18.22 0.30
C GLU A 73 -15.38 17.32 0.69
N GLY A 74 -15.75 16.35 -0.14
CA GLY A 74 -16.84 15.41 0.12
C GLY A 74 -16.41 14.23 1.01
N GLN A 75 -15.15 13.82 0.90
CA GLN A 75 -14.62 12.66 1.61
C GLN A 75 -14.39 12.93 3.10
N VAL A 76 -14.04 14.16 3.49
CA VAL A 76 -13.84 14.50 4.91
C VAL A 76 -15.11 14.32 5.72
N PRO A 77 -16.28 14.89 5.34
CA PRO A 77 -17.55 14.65 6.05
C PRO A 77 -17.99 13.19 6.05
N GLN A 78 -17.71 12.46 4.95
CA GLN A 78 -17.98 11.03 4.86
C GLN A 78 -17.17 10.27 5.91
N PHE A 79 -15.87 10.52 5.98
CA PHE A 79 -14.99 9.85 6.94
C PHE A 79 -15.35 10.18 8.40
N GLU A 80 -15.72 11.43 8.70
CA GLU A 80 -16.13 11.82 10.06
C GLU A 80 -17.41 11.11 10.51
N ARG A 81 -18.31 10.81 9.58
CA ARG A 81 -19.56 10.08 9.84
C ARG A 81 -19.33 8.57 9.93
N ASP A 82 -18.63 8.00 8.96
CA ASP A 82 -18.54 6.55 8.75
C ASP A 82 -17.34 5.93 9.49
N LEU A 83 -16.39 6.76 9.94
CA LEU A 83 -15.14 6.40 10.64
C LEU A 83 -14.22 5.48 9.85
N GLU A 84 -14.51 5.27 8.58
CA GLU A 84 -13.72 4.54 7.60
C GLU A 84 -13.92 5.14 6.22
N LEU A 85 -12.84 5.21 5.44
CA LEU A 85 -12.87 5.67 4.05
C LEU A 85 -11.87 4.87 3.22
N ASN A 86 -12.32 4.39 2.07
CA ASN A 86 -11.47 3.81 1.03
C ASN A 86 -11.41 4.78 -0.15
N MET A 87 -10.20 5.15 -0.57
CA MET A 87 -9.98 6.03 -1.71
C MET A 87 -8.80 5.54 -2.55
N ALA A 88 -8.69 6.06 -3.78
CA ALA A 88 -7.55 5.83 -4.65
C ALA A 88 -6.84 7.16 -4.90
N ILE A 89 -5.52 7.13 -4.86
CA ILE A 89 -4.68 8.26 -5.23
C ILE A 89 -3.73 7.85 -6.36
N ALA A 90 -3.39 8.80 -7.21
CA ALA A 90 -2.40 8.63 -8.26
C ALA A 90 -1.34 9.71 -8.13
N LEU A 91 -0.08 9.31 -8.18
CA LEU A 91 1.05 10.22 -8.20
C LEU A 91 1.75 10.06 -9.55
N ALA A 92 1.90 11.17 -10.27
CA ALA A 92 2.57 11.18 -11.56
C ALA A 92 3.96 10.50 -11.44
N ASP A 93 4.34 9.73 -12.44
CA ASP A 93 5.62 9.00 -12.53
C ASP A 93 5.92 8.03 -11.38
N THR A 94 5.00 7.85 -10.43
CA THR A 94 5.20 6.97 -9.26
C THR A 94 4.24 5.79 -9.29
N GLY A 95 2.94 6.03 -9.54
CA GLY A 95 1.96 4.97 -9.63
C GLY A 95 0.62 5.30 -8.97
N ARG A 96 -0.18 4.25 -8.80
CA ARG A 96 -1.50 4.33 -8.16
C ARG A 96 -1.49 3.60 -6.84
N PHE A 97 -2.23 4.12 -5.88
CA PHE A 97 -2.30 3.59 -4.53
C PHE A 97 -3.75 3.55 -4.06
N ARG A 98 -4.10 2.48 -3.37
CA ARG A 98 -5.35 2.40 -2.60
C ARG A 98 -5.05 2.80 -1.17
N VAL A 99 -5.82 3.72 -0.64
CA VAL A 99 -5.70 4.22 0.73
C VAL A 99 -6.95 3.82 1.49
N ASN A 100 -6.76 3.15 2.60
CA ASN A 100 -7.80 2.92 3.61
C ASN A 100 -7.47 3.76 4.83
N VAL A 101 -8.38 4.64 5.22
CA VAL A 101 -8.31 5.47 6.41
C VAL A 101 -9.38 4.99 7.37
N PHE A 102 -9.05 4.81 8.63
CA PHE A 102 -9.97 4.31 9.65
C PHE A 102 -9.70 4.94 11.01
N LYS A 103 -10.72 4.95 11.87
CA LYS A 103 -10.59 5.38 13.26
C LYS A 103 -10.49 4.19 14.19
N GLN A 104 -9.45 4.14 15.00
CA GLN A 104 -9.22 3.09 15.99
C GLN A 104 -8.72 3.69 17.30
N ARG A 105 -9.36 3.34 18.42
CA ARG A 105 -9.02 3.82 19.77
C ARG A 105 -8.95 5.35 19.89
N GLY A 106 -9.83 6.05 19.18
CA GLY A 106 -9.89 7.50 19.18
C GLY A 106 -8.94 8.20 18.19
N GLU A 107 -7.95 7.51 17.67
CA GLU A 107 -6.97 8.01 16.71
C GLU A 107 -7.24 7.53 15.28
N VAL A 108 -6.71 8.26 14.31
CA VAL A 108 -6.77 7.87 12.89
C VAL A 108 -5.59 6.98 12.56
N GLY A 109 -5.88 5.86 11.91
CA GLY A 109 -4.91 4.99 11.26
C GLY A 109 -5.07 5.01 9.74
N MET A 110 -4.00 4.72 9.01
CA MET A 110 -4.03 4.68 7.55
C MET A 110 -3.17 3.55 7.01
N VAL A 111 -3.71 2.83 6.03
CA VAL A 111 -2.99 1.81 5.27
C VAL A 111 -3.00 2.22 3.81
N ILE A 112 -1.83 2.26 3.20
CA ILE A 112 -1.65 2.57 1.78
C ILE A 112 -1.12 1.32 1.09
N ARG A 113 -1.81 0.87 0.03
CA ARG A 113 -1.41 -0.26 -0.81
C ARG A 113 -1.00 0.21 -2.19
N ALA A 114 0.18 -0.18 -2.63
CA ALA A 114 0.61 0.06 -4.00
C ALA A 114 -0.18 -0.82 -4.97
N ILE A 115 -0.75 -0.20 -6.02
CA ILE A 115 -1.44 -0.91 -7.10
C ILE A 115 -0.43 -1.10 -8.22
N ARG A 116 0.01 -2.34 -8.40
CA ARG A 116 0.90 -2.67 -9.53
C ARG A 116 0.16 -2.42 -10.84
N SER A 117 0.72 -1.56 -11.68
CA SER A 117 0.16 -1.24 -12.99
C SER A 117 0.64 -2.20 -14.08
N ARG A 118 1.76 -2.88 -13.85
CA ARG A 118 2.30 -3.86 -14.78
C ARG A 118 1.86 -5.27 -14.36
N ILE A 119 1.15 -5.93 -15.26
CA ILE A 119 0.84 -7.36 -15.16
C ILE A 119 2.05 -8.09 -15.75
N PRO A 120 2.74 -8.96 -14.96
CA PRO A 120 3.86 -9.74 -15.50
C PRO A 120 3.36 -10.78 -16.50
N SER A 121 4.19 -11.13 -17.49
CA SER A 121 3.85 -12.18 -18.46
C SER A 121 3.94 -13.58 -17.84
N ILE A 122 3.33 -14.58 -18.53
CA ILE A 122 3.40 -15.98 -18.13
C ILE A 122 4.86 -16.44 -18.01
N GLU A 123 5.72 -15.97 -18.92
CA GLU A 123 7.15 -16.27 -18.93
C GLU A 123 7.88 -15.65 -17.74
N GLU A 124 7.61 -14.39 -17.45
CA GLU A 124 8.20 -13.69 -16.27
C GLU A 124 7.83 -14.34 -14.95
N LEU A 125 6.61 -14.91 -14.89
CA LEU A 125 6.12 -15.63 -13.71
C LEU A 125 6.58 -17.10 -13.65
N ASN A 126 7.32 -17.59 -14.68
CA ASN A 126 7.68 -18.99 -14.84
C ASN A 126 6.47 -19.94 -14.74
N LEU A 127 5.32 -19.52 -15.26
CA LEU A 127 4.12 -20.33 -15.28
C LEU A 127 4.14 -21.30 -16.47
N PRO A 128 3.46 -22.47 -16.36
CA PRO A 128 3.40 -23.42 -17.46
C PRO A 128 2.74 -22.83 -18.71
N GLN A 129 3.35 -23.03 -19.90
CA GLN A 129 2.85 -22.49 -21.16
C GLN A 129 1.46 -23.02 -21.54
N VAL A 130 1.06 -24.18 -21.01
CA VAL A 130 -0.27 -24.75 -21.22
C VAL A 130 -1.40 -23.78 -20.78
N LEU A 131 -1.11 -22.82 -19.90
CA LEU A 131 -2.09 -21.81 -19.49
C LEU A 131 -2.56 -20.95 -20.67
N LYS A 132 -1.73 -20.72 -21.68
CA LYS A 132 -2.12 -20.02 -22.91
C LYS A 132 -3.18 -20.76 -23.69
N ASP A 133 -3.08 -22.09 -23.74
CA ASP A 133 -4.05 -22.94 -24.44
C ASP A 133 -5.35 -23.07 -23.63
N VAL A 134 -5.20 -23.21 -22.30
CA VAL A 134 -6.33 -23.34 -21.38
C VAL A 134 -7.23 -22.09 -21.40
N ILE A 135 -6.64 -20.87 -21.41
CA ILE A 135 -7.43 -19.64 -21.43
C ILE A 135 -8.21 -19.44 -22.73
N MET A 136 -7.73 -20.04 -23.83
CA MET A 136 -8.40 -19.99 -25.15
C MET A 136 -9.47 -21.05 -25.31
N THR A 137 -9.68 -21.94 -24.33
CA THR A 137 -10.67 -23.00 -24.39
C THR A 137 -12.08 -22.44 -24.32
N PRO A 138 -12.95 -22.62 -25.32
CA PRO A 138 -14.28 -21.96 -25.40
C PRO A 138 -15.30 -22.53 -24.42
N ARG A 139 -15.07 -23.69 -23.84
CA ARG A 139 -16.00 -24.41 -22.95
C ARG A 139 -15.24 -25.14 -21.85
N GLY A 140 -15.83 -25.23 -20.67
CA GLY A 140 -15.27 -25.95 -19.54
C GLY A 140 -15.12 -25.05 -18.31
N LEU A 141 -14.64 -25.65 -17.24
CA LEU A 141 -14.34 -24.96 -15.97
C LEU A 141 -12.88 -25.19 -15.62
N VAL A 142 -12.15 -24.11 -15.41
CA VAL A 142 -10.76 -24.15 -14.90
C VAL A 142 -10.75 -23.63 -13.47
N LEU A 143 -10.22 -24.41 -12.54
CA LEU A 143 -10.11 -24.06 -11.14
C LEU A 143 -8.65 -23.76 -10.77
N VAL A 144 -8.37 -22.55 -10.28
CA VAL A 144 -7.07 -22.18 -9.71
C VAL A 144 -7.21 -22.16 -8.20
N VAL A 145 -6.60 -23.14 -7.53
CA VAL A 145 -6.71 -23.34 -6.09
C VAL A 145 -5.37 -23.18 -5.39
N GLY A 146 -5.41 -22.74 -4.12
CA GLY A 146 -4.22 -22.54 -3.32
C GLY A 146 -4.50 -21.64 -2.11
N SER A 147 -3.58 -21.59 -1.15
CA SER A 147 -3.68 -20.74 0.04
C SER A 147 -3.63 -19.25 -0.29
N THR A 148 -3.98 -18.40 0.67
CA THR A 148 -3.80 -16.94 0.54
C THR A 148 -2.31 -16.61 0.30
N GLY A 149 -2.03 -15.75 -0.67
CA GLY A 149 -0.67 -15.38 -1.04
C GLY A 149 0.07 -16.35 -1.97
N SER A 150 -0.57 -17.45 -2.42
CA SER A 150 0.05 -18.44 -3.33
C SER A 150 0.15 -17.99 -4.80
N GLY A 151 -0.21 -16.76 -5.11
CA GLY A 151 -0.09 -16.23 -6.49
C GLY A 151 -1.31 -16.44 -7.38
N LYS A 152 -2.45 -16.95 -6.87
CA LYS A 152 -3.67 -17.20 -7.68
C LYS A 152 -4.09 -16.00 -8.52
N SER A 153 -4.28 -14.85 -7.89
CA SER A 153 -4.72 -13.63 -8.58
C SER A 153 -3.68 -13.11 -9.57
N THR A 154 -2.40 -13.31 -9.29
CA THR A 154 -1.30 -12.94 -10.18
C THR A 154 -1.26 -13.84 -11.42
N SER A 155 -1.59 -15.12 -11.24
CA SER A 155 -1.65 -16.09 -12.37
C SER A 155 -2.89 -15.94 -13.22
N LEU A 156 -3.94 -15.27 -12.73
CA LEU A 156 -5.22 -15.05 -13.42
C LEU A 156 -5.30 -13.67 -14.10
N ALA A 157 -4.35 -12.78 -13.84
CA ALA A 157 -4.30 -11.45 -14.41
C ALA A 157 -3.67 -11.46 -15.80
#